data_e864b36ac4cef9603fe9c93cd8f98694
#
_entry.id   e864b36ac4cef9603fe9c93cd8f98694
#
_cell.length_a   1.000
_cell.length_b   1.000
_cell.length_c   1.000
_cell.angle_alpha   90.00
_cell.angle_beta   90.00
_cell.angle_gamma   90.00
#
_symmetry.space_group_name_H-M   'P 1'
#
loop_
_entity.id
_entity.type
_entity.pdbx_description
1 polymer ?
#
loop_
_entity_poly.entity_id
_entity_poly.type
_entity_poly.pdbx_seq_one_letter_code
_entity_poly.pdbx_strand_id
1 'polypeptide(L)'
;MIRYTLLAFMIFGSFATFAEDKFESNKISNPILIDVRTDSEWNEGYIETAIHIPLDRILEEIESLMVSKQQMIYLYCRSGNRSGKAEKALQRLGYANAKNIGGIKEASSSLQLKITNE
;
A
#
# COMPACT_ATOMS: atom_id res chain seq x y z
N MET A 1 -20.92 63.61 33.53
CA MET A 1 -20.30 63.16 32.41
C MET A 1 -19.95 61.78 32.49
N ILE A 2 -20.44 61.04 31.69
CA ILE A 2 -20.23 59.67 31.67
C ILE A 2 -19.32 59.27 30.63
N ARG A 3 -18.41 58.52 31.00
CA ARG A 3 -17.53 57.97 30.02
C ARG A 3 -17.87 56.58 29.77
N TYR A 4 -18.02 56.24 28.61
CA TYR A 4 -18.26 54.89 28.27
C TYR A 4 -17.09 54.36 27.60
N THR A 5 -16.47 53.51 28.22
CA THR A 5 -15.42 52.82 27.57
C THR A 5 -16.00 51.77 26.78
N LEU A 6 -15.89 51.90 25.58
CA LEU A 6 -16.29 50.87 24.74
C LEU A 6 -15.38 49.76 24.84
N LEU A 7 -15.84 48.70 25.30
CA LEU A 7 -15.07 47.52 25.28
C LEU A 7 -15.06 46.95 23.94
N ALA A 8 -13.96 46.97 23.35
CA ALA A 8 -13.82 46.28 22.14
C ALA A 8 -13.83 44.84 22.40
N PHE A 9 -14.77 44.21 21.86
CA PHE A 9 -14.92 42.84 22.03
C PHE A 9 -14.15 42.15 20.98
N MET A 10 -13.10 41.59 21.36
CA MET A 10 -12.36 40.83 20.43
C MET A 10 -12.94 39.51 20.32
N ILE A 11 -13.48 39.25 19.23
CA ILE A 11 -13.98 37.98 18.96
C ILE A 11 -12.92 37.20 18.30
N PHE A 12 -12.48 36.21 18.92
CA PHE A 12 -11.57 35.36 18.33
C PHE A 12 -12.27 34.31 17.66
N GLY A 13 -12.25 34.33 16.43
CA GLY A 13 -12.75 33.26 15.68
C GLY A 13 -11.99 32.04 15.98
N SER A 14 -12.67 31.06 16.22
CA SER A 14 -12.10 29.80 16.38
C SER A 14 -11.54 29.36 15.13
N PHE A 15 -10.32 29.00 15.13
CA PHE A 15 -9.75 28.49 13.97
C PHE A 15 -9.79 27.05 13.98
N ALA A 16 -10.55 26.50 13.14
CA ALA A 16 -10.51 25.10 12.92
C ALA A 16 -9.32 24.84 12.10
N THR A 17 -8.44 24.13 12.60
CA THR A 17 -7.31 23.77 11.82
C THR A 17 -7.61 22.51 11.12
N PHE A 18 -7.56 22.54 9.83
CA PHE A 18 -7.82 21.36 9.06
C PHE A 18 -6.57 20.71 8.57
N ALA A 19 -5.46 21.12 9.10
CA ALA A 19 -4.21 20.58 8.65
C ALA A 19 -4.07 19.11 8.94
N GLU A 20 -4.74 18.67 9.97
CA GLU A 20 -4.65 17.27 10.33
C GLU A 20 -5.27 16.37 9.32
N ASP A 21 -6.37 16.82 8.76
CA ASP A 21 -7.02 16.03 7.75
C ASP A 21 -6.16 15.90 6.51
N LYS A 22 -5.50 16.95 6.12
CA LYS A 22 -4.62 16.88 4.99
C LYS A 22 -3.43 16.01 5.25
N PHE A 23 -2.97 16.03 6.46
CA PHE A 23 -1.84 15.22 6.82
C PHE A 23 -2.22 13.75 6.75
N GLU A 24 -3.39 13.43 7.20
CA GLU A 24 -3.84 12.06 7.16
C GLU A 24 -3.97 11.56 5.74
N SER A 25 -4.48 12.38 4.88
CA SER A 25 -4.68 11.94 3.51
C SER A 25 -3.36 11.76 2.79
N ASN A 26 -2.32 12.41 3.26
CA ASN A 26 -1.02 12.22 2.68
C ASN A 26 -0.25 11.08 3.26
N LYS A 27 -0.83 10.41 4.23
CA LYS A 27 -0.18 9.28 4.78
C LYS A 27 -0.32 8.15 3.80
N ILE A 28 0.55 8.13 2.84
CA ILE A 28 0.55 7.06 1.87
C ILE A 28 0.95 5.83 2.61
N SER A 29 0.08 4.88 2.67
CA SER A 29 0.43 3.63 3.27
C SER A 29 1.55 3.02 2.48
N ASN A 30 2.46 2.40 3.16
CA ASN A 30 3.57 1.73 2.52
C ASN A 30 3.05 0.70 1.53
N PRO A 31 3.78 0.46 0.46
CA PRO A 31 3.38 -0.59 -0.47
C PRO A 31 3.28 -1.92 0.22
N ILE A 32 2.35 -2.73 -0.19
CA ILE A 32 2.35 -4.12 0.23
C ILE A 32 3.03 -4.93 -0.85
N LEU A 33 3.67 -6.00 -0.42
CA LEU A 33 4.42 -6.85 -1.31
C LEU A 33 3.78 -8.22 -1.33
N ILE A 34 3.46 -8.71 -2.51
CA ILE A 34 2.77 -9.99 -2.65
C ILE A 34 3.62 -10.91 -3.51
N ASP A 35 3.86 -12.09 -2.98
CA ASP A 35 4.55 -13.18 -3.68
C ASP A 35 3.48 -14.05 -4.31
N VAL A 36 3.46 -14.14 -5.65
CA VAL A 36 2.44 -14.92 -6.33
C VAL A 36 2.95 -16.27 -6.81
N ARG A 37 4.06 -16.76 -6.22
CA ARG A 37 4.59 -18.06 -6.56
C ARG A 37 3.81 -19.16 -5.87
N THR A 38 4.16 -20.38 -6.19
CA THR A 38 3.50 -21.55 -5.59
C THR A 38 3.91 -21.72 -4.13
N ASP A 39 3.17 -22.58 -3.44
CA ASP A 39 3.47 -22.90 -2.05
C ASP A 39 4.86 -23.50 -1.91
N SER A 40 5.26 -24.37 -2.82
CA SER A 40 6.56 -25.00 -2.69
C SER A 40 7.69 -24.00 -2.94
N GLU A 41 7.51 -23.08 -3.86
CA GLU A 41 8.50 -22.03 -4.05
C GLU A 41 8.62 -21.13 -2.83
N TRP A 42 7.49 -20.78 -2.25
CA TRP A 42 7.47 -19.97 -1.04
C TRP A 42 8.23 -20.66 0.09
N ASN A 43 8.05 -21.96 0.22
CA ASN A 43 8.71 -22.71 1.29
C ASN A 43 10.23 -22.74 1.15
N GLU A 44 10.73 -22.48 -0.04
CA GLU A 44 12.17 -22.42 -0.27
C GLU A 44 12.77 -21.08 0.07
N GLY A 45 11.94 -20.08 0.30
CA GLY A 45 12.41 -18.76 0.66
C GLY A 45 11.53 -17.71 0.00
N TYR A 46 11.43 -16.55 0.64
CA TYR A 46 10.58 -15.46 0.17
C TYR A 46 11.18 -14.14 0.67
N ILE A 47 10.75 -13.04 0.08
CA ILE A 47 11.24 -11.75 0.53
C ILE A 47 10.58 -11.41 1.85
N GLU A 48 11.37 -10.96 2.81
CA GLU A 48 10.83 -10.56 4.11
C GLU A 48 9.72 -9.54 3.91
N THR A 49 8.71 -9.60 4.73
CA THR A 49 7.49 -8.80 4.70
C THR A 49 6.50 -9.17 3.59
N ALA A 50 6.84 -10.08 2.69
CA ALA A 50 5.91 -10.43 1.62
C ALA A 50 4.71 -11.19 2.15
N ILE A 51 3.57 -10.96 1.52
CA ILE A 51 2.36 -11.73 1.74
C ILE A 51 2.29 -12.76 0.63
N HIS A 52 2.01 -14.00 0.97
CA HIS A 52 1.95 -15.05 -0.03
C HIS A 52 0.53 -15.25 -0.53
N ILE A 53 0.32 -14.96 -1.79
CA ILE A 53 -0.94 -15.25 -2.46
C ILE A 53 -0.61 -15.77 -3.85
N PRO A 54 -0.64 -17.08 -4.04
CA PRO A 54 -0.33 -17.64 -5.36
C PRO A 54 -1.24 -17.08 -6.46
N LEU A 55 -0.71 -17.06 -7.67
CA LEU A 55 -1.43 -16.46 -8.79
C LEU A 55 -2.85 -16.98 -8.94
N ASP A 56 -3.04 -18.27 -8.77
CA ASP A 56 -4.36 -18.88 -8.98
C ASP A 56 -5.38 -18.47 -7.91
N ARG A 57 -4.95 -17.84 -6.84
CA ARG A 57 -5.87 -17.40 -5.79
C ARG A 57 -5.90 -15.88 -5.63
N ILE A 58 -5.18 -15.14 -6.51
CA ILE A 58 -5.01 -13.70 -6.28
C ILE A 58 -6.34 -12.95 -6.31
N LEU A 59 -7.23 -13.30 -7.21
CA LEU A 59 -8.48 -12.59 -7.35
C LEU A 59 -9.42 -12.83 -6.18
N GLU A 60 -9.35 -14.02 -5.60
CA GLU A 60 -10.20 -14.33 -4.47
C GLU A 60 -9.66 -13.75 -3.19
N GLU A 61 -8.35 -13.85 -3.00
CA GLU A 61 -7.77 -13.49 -1.73
C GLU A 61 -7.42 -12.03 -1.58
N ILE A 62 -7.30 -11.29 -2.69
CA ILE A 62 -6.94 -9.89 -2.57
C ILE A 62 -8.02 -9.11 -1.78
N GLU A 63 -9.26 -9.47 -1.95
CA GLU A 63 -10.32 -8.77 -1.26
C GLU A 63 -10.30 -9.02 0.24
N SER A 64 -9.83 -10.18 0.64
CA SER A 64 -9.75 -10.49 2.07
C SER A 64 -8.69 -9.65 2.78
N LEU A 65 -7.76 -9.07 2.06
CA LEU A 65 -6.79 -8.18 2.67
C LEU A 65 -7.39 -6.82 3.01
N MET A 66 -8.53 -6.51 2.46
CA MET A 66 -9.25 -5.28 2.72
C MET A 66 -8.42 -4.03 2.46
N VAL A 67 -7.58 -4.10 1.44
CA VAL A 67 -6.76 -2.94 1.09
C VAL A 67 -7.55 -2.04 0.15
N SER A 68 -7.21 -0.77 0.17
CA SER A 68 -7.84 0.22 -0.70
C SER A 68 -7.50 -0.05 -2.15
N LYS A 69 -8.39 0.33 -3.05
CA LYS A 69 -8.12 0.24 -4.48
C LYS A 69 -6.96 1.14 -4.90
N GLN A 70 -6.62 2.12 -4.09
CA GLN A 70 -5.50 3.00 -4.36
C GLN A 70 -4.19 2.50 -3.75
N GLN A 71 -4.25 1.42 -3.00
CA GLN A 71 -3.07 0.87 -2.35
C GLN A 71 -2.00 0.51 -3.38
N MET A 72 -0.76 0.89 -3.11
CA MET A 72 0.35 0.45 -3.93
C MET A 72 0.62 -1.02 -3.63
N ILE A 73 0.57 -1.85 -4.64
CA ILE A 73 0.77 -3.29 -4.49
C ILE A 73 1.90 -3.70 -5.40
N TYR A 74 2.96 -4.21 -4.80
CA TYR A 74 4.06 -4.77 -5.59
C TYR A 74 3.91 -6.29 -5.65
N LEU A 75 4.14 -6.82 -6.83
CA LEU A 75 3.96 -8.25 -7.09
C LEU A 75 5.24 -8.81 -7.65
N TYR A 76 5.66 -9.95 -7.15
CA TYR A 76 6.81 -10.62 -7.73
C TYR A 76 6.55 -12.12 -7.84
N CYS A 77 7.29 -12.77 -8.71
CA CYS A 77 7.27 -14.21 -8.81
C CYS A 77 8.70 -14.69 -9.02
N ARG A 78 8.89 -15.75 -9.77
CA ARG A 78 10.24 -16.27 -9.99
C ARG A 78 10.99 -15.47 -11.05
N SER A 79 10.30 -15.06 -12.11
CA SER A 79 10.91 -14.36 -13.21
C SER A 79 10.10 -13.20 -13.77
N GLY A 80 8.95 -12.90 -13.17
CA GLY A 80 8.12 -11.76 -13.58
C GLY A 80 6.93 -12.10 -14.44
N ASN A 81 6.83 -13.33 -14.94
CA ASN A 81 5.74 -13.71 -15.83
C ASN A 81 4.41 -13.81 -15.09
N ARG A 82 4.38 -14.59 -14.02
CA ARG A 82 3.17 -14.75 -13.22
C ARG A 82 2.75 -13.45 -12.54
N SER A 83 3.73 -12.70 -12.05
CA SER A 83 3.42 -11.42 -11.40
C SER A 83 2.90 -10.40 -12.40
N GLY A 84 3.31 -10.51 -13.68
CA GLY A 84 2.71 -9.67 -14.72
C GLY A 84 1.26 -10.03 -14.98
N LYS A 85 0.91 -11.30 -14.91
CA LYS A 85 -0.49 -11.71 -15.04
C LYS A 85 -1.31 -11.23 -13.85
N ALA A 86 -0.73 -11.32 -12.65
CA ALA A 86 -1.40 -10.84 -11.45
C ALA A 86 -1.63 -9.33 -11.52
N GLU A 87 -0.65 -8.60 -12.00
CA GLU A 87 -0.76 -7.15 -12.17
C GLU A 87 -1.98 -6.81 -13.03
N LYS A 88 -2.10 -7.46 -14.17
CA LYS A 88 -3.22 -7.18 -15.07
C LYS A 88 -4.54 -7.59 -14.47
N ALA A 89 -4.58 -8.72 -13.79
CA ALA A 89 -5.80 -9.18 -13.17
C ALA A 89 -6.27 -8.23 -12.08
N LEU A 90 -5.35 -7.76 -11.25
CA LEU A 90 -5.68 -6.82 -10.19
C LEU A 90 -6.11 -5.47 -10.74
N GLN A 91 -5.45 -5.02 -11.80
CA GLN A 91 -5.84 -3.76 -12.41
C GLN A 91 -7.25 -3.81 -12.97
N ARG A 92 -7.64 -4.95 -13.52
CA ARG A 92 -9.02 -5.12 -14.00
C ARG A 92 -10.03 -5.08 -12.88
N LEU A 93 -9.64 -5.46 -11.68
CA LEU A 93 -10.52 -5.36 -10.53
C LEU A 93 -10.55 -3.96 -9.92
N GLY A 94 -9.75 -3.04 -10.45
CA GLY A 94 -9.73 -1.68 -9.96
C GLY A 94 -8.54 -1.31 -9.09
N TYR A 95 -7.64 -2.25 -8.83
CA TYR A 95 -6.42 -1.94 -8.08
C TYR A 95 -5.41 -1.34 -9.05
N ALA A 96 -5.56 -0.06 -9.29
CA ALA A 96 -4.82 0.63 -10.33
C ALA A 96 -3.32 0.70 -10.07
N ASN A 97 -2.93 0.57 -8.82
CA ASN A 97 -1.53 0.70 -8.44
C ASN A 97 -0.85 -0.63 -8.19
N ALA A 98 -1.40 -1.71 -8.73
CA ALA A 98 -0.72 -2.99 -8.72
C ALA A 98 0.39 -2.97 -9.74
N LYS A 99 1.57 -3.43 -9.34
CA LYS A 99 2.74 -3.33 -10.20
C LYS A 99 3.63 -4.56 -10.10
N ASN A 100 3.93 -5.13 -11.23
CA ASN A 100 4.88 -6.23 -11.34
C ASN A 100 6.29 -5.70 -11.16
N ILE A 101 7.04 -6.21 -10.20
CA ILE A 101 8.41 -5.79 -9.97
C ILE A 101 9.43 -6.89 -10.28
N GLY A 102 9.00 -7.91 -11.02
CA GLY A 102 9.92 -8.88 -11.59
C GLY A 102 10.05 -10.15 -10.79
N GLY A 103 11.20 -10.76 -10.89
CA GLY A 103 11.48 -11.99 -10.16
C GLY A 103 11.93 -11.70 -8.74
N ILE A 104 12.00 -12.76 -7.93
CA ILE A 104 12.31 -12.61 -6.52
C ILE A 104 13.67 -11.95 -6.29
N LYS A 105 14.65 -12.26 -7.10
CA LYS A 105 15.98 -11.67 -6.92
C LYS A 105 16.00 -10.20 -7.30
N GLU A 106 15.34 -9.88 -8.38
CA GLU A 106 15.23 -8.49 -8.80
C GLU A 106 14.45 -7.67 -7.78
N ALA A 107 13.35 -8.21 -7.30
CA ALA A 107 12.52 -7.53 -6.31
C ALA A 107 13.27 -7.32 -5.00
N SER A 108 13.98 -8.36 -4.55
CA SER A 108 14.78 -8.27 -3.33
C SER A 108 15.81 -7.16 -3.46
N SER A 109 16.46 -7.10 -4.59
CA SER A 109 17.50 -6.10 -4.83
C SER A 109 16.92 -4.70 -4.89
N SER A 110 15.86 -4.50 -5.66
CA SER A 110 15.32 -3.16 -5.82
C SER A 110 14.65 -2.65 -4.55
N LEU A 111 14.10 -3.53 -3.73
CA LEU A 111 13.48 -3.11 -2.48
C LEU A 111 14.46 -3.09 -1.32
N GLN A 112 15.64 -3.66 -1.50
CA GLN A 112 16.64 -3.81 -0.45
C GLN A 112 16.08 -4.59 0.74
N LEU A 113 15.32 -5.62 0.43
CA LEU A 113 14.78 -6.54 1.42
C LEU A 113 15.36 -7.91 1.16
N LYS A 114 15.72 -8.60 2.21
CA LYS A 114 16.39 -9.89 2.04
C LYS A 114 15.41 -11.02 1.80
N ILE A 115 15.92 -12.07 1.19
CA ILE A 115 15.19 -13.31 1.01
C ILE A 115 15.45 -14.15 2.25
N THR A 116 14.39 -14.67 2.81
CA THR A 116 14.48 -15.43 4.04
C THR A 116 13.58 -16.67 3.93
N ASN A 117 13.78 -17.62 4.81
CA ASN A 117 12.88 -18.76 4.89
C ASN A 117 12.45 -19.01 6.32
N GLU A 118 12.50 -17.98 7.14
CA GLU A 118 12.03 -18.13 8.52
C GLU A 118 10.58 -17.71 8.72
#